data_b1f7af352f6d96857d7ab56b5a5f29e1
#
_entry.id   b1f7af352f6d96857d7ab56b5a5f29e1
#
_cell.length_a   1.000
_cell.length_b   1.000
_cell.length_c   1.000
_cell.angle_alpha   90.00
_cell.angle_beta   90.00
_cell.angle_gamma   90.00
#
_symmetry.space_group_name_H-M   'P 1'
#
loop_
_entity.id
_entity.type
_entity.pdbx_description
1 polymer ?
#
loop_
_entity_poly.entity_id
_entity_poly.type
_entity_poly.pdbx_seq_one_letter_code
_entity_poly.pdbx_strand_id
1 'polypeptide(L)'
;PELNTQFHATAHLNPLAMKTTTGDGKEVIERFRYSNDAVSSPLYGYKRIYNNDSTMTACSYSGQKPLIASTWNDKLQAYEDRLCHTYDSYGNVSSVTTDGRTYTCYLWSYCNQYPIAKIVNVTYDALLSALGKDKAWVEQLGNMTSPDTEMETINSLRQKLPEAQVYTYT
;
A
#
# COMPACT_ATOMS: atom_id res chain seq x y z
N PRO A 1 1.98 15.75 26.78
CA PRO A 1 2.18 16.27 25.44
C PRO A 1 1.07 17.24 25.06
N GLU A 2 1.41 18.38 24.48
CA GLU A 2 0.44 19.34 23.93
C GLU A 2 0.24 19.05 22.44
N LEU A 3 -1.01 19.07 22.00
CA LEU A 3 -1.41 18.89 20.62
C LEU A 3 -2.13 20.14 20.12
N ASN A 4 -1.62 20.75 19.05
CA ASN A 4 -2.30 21.82 18.34
C ASN A 4 -2.53 21.39 16.88
N THR A 5 -3.78 21.39 16.44
CA THR A 5 -4.18 20.88 15.13
C THR A 5 -4.90 21.97 14.33
N GLN A 6 -4.45 22.19 13.09
CA GLN A 6 -5.12 23.03 12.10
C GLN A 6 -5.84 22.16 11.09
N PHE A 7 -7.10 22.45 10.80
CA PHE A 7 -7.93 21.67 9.91
C PHE A 7 -8.10 22.32 8.54
N HIS A 8 -8.39 21.50 7.55
CA HIS A 8 -8.74 21.96 6.21
C HIS A 8 -10.08 22.72 6.25
N ALA A 9 -10.17 23.85 5.54
CA ALA A 9 -11.34 24.74 5.60
C ALA A 9 -12.64 24.07 5.13
N THR A 10 -12.57 23.14 4.18
CA THR A 10 -13.73 22.44 3.59
C THR A 10 -13.93 21.03 4.09
N ALA A 11 -12.92 20.45 4.75
CA ALA A 11 -12.97 19.09 5.27
C ALA A 11 -12.48 19.09 6.73
N HIS A 12 -13.37 19.38 7.65
CA HIS A 12 -13.07 19.57 9.07
C HIS A 12 -12.37 18.38 9.76
N LEU A 13 -12.44 17.19 9.17
CA LEU A 13 -11.79 15.99 9.69
C LEU A 13 -10.34 15.82 9.19
N ASN A 14 -9.90 16.61 8.20
CA ASN A 14 -8.57 16.50 7.61
C ASN A 14 -7.65 17.59 8.17
N PRO A 15 -6.68 17.25 9.04
CA PRO A 15 -5.78 18.24 9.61
C PRO A 15 -4.85 18.81 8.52
N LEU A 16 -4.62 20.15 8.54
CA LEU A 16 -3.59 20.79 7.71
C LEU A 16 -2.23 20.79 8.39
N ALA A 17 -2.21 20.90 9.70
CA ALA A 17 -1.00 20.84 10.49
C ALA A 17 -1.29 20.34 11.89
N MET A 18 -0.37 19.57 12.44
CA MET A 18 -0.36 19.14 13.83
C MET A 18 0.99 19.50 14.45
N LYS A 19 0.96 20.03 15.65
CA LYS A 19 2.15 20.26 16.46
C LYS A 19 2.00 19.49 17.77
N THR A 20 2.95 18.63 18.03
CA THR A 20 3.03 17.85 19.28
C THR A 20 4.27 18.29 20.04
N THR A 21 4.14 18.67 21.29
CA THR A 21 5.26 18.96 22.19
C THR A 21 5.41 17.81 23.17
N THR A 22 6.56 17.19 23.23
CA THR A 22 6.86 16.11 24.17
C THR A 22 7.17 16.66 25.57
N GLY A 23 7.15 15.79 26.59
CA GLY A 23 7.42 16.20 27.98
C GLY A 23 8.82 16.77 28.22
N ASP A 24 9.78 16.48 27.33
CA ASP A 24 11.14 17.04 27.32
C ASP A 24 11.27 18.31 26.46
N GLY A 25 10.15 18.88 26.02
CA GLY A 25 10.08 20.14 25.27
C GLY A 25 10.42 20.03 23.79
N LYS A 26 10.62 18.82 23.24
CA LYS A 26 10.85 18.66 21.80
C LYS A 26 9.55 18.80 21.03
N GLU A 27 9.65 19.42 19.86
CA GLU A 27 8.49 19.67 19.00
C GLU A 27 8.55 18.74 17.76
N VAL A 28 7.41 18.11 17.46
CA VAL A 28 7.13 17.44 16.20
C VAL A 28 6.08 18.23 15.47
N ILE A 29 6.40 18.70 14.27
CA ILE A 29 5.46 19.42 13.41
C ILE A 29 5.17 18.57 12.19
N GLU A 30 3.90 18.29 11.96
CA GLU A 30 3.41 17.52 10.83
C GLU A 30 2.53 18.42 9.97
N ARG A 31 2.78 18.45 8.67
CA ARG A 31 2.01 19.22 7.70
C ARG A 31 1.46 18.29 6.63
N PHE A 32 0.18 18.45 6.32
CA PHE A 32 -0.56 17.61 5.41
C PHE A 32 -1.04 18.43 4.22
N ARG A 33 -1.02 17.82 3.04
CA ARG A 33 -1.61 18.37 1.82
C ARG A 33 -2.60 17.36 1.27
N TYR A 34 -3.75 17.84 0.86
CA TYR A 34 -4.82 17.03 0.29
C TYR A 34 -5.10 17.47 -1.13
N SER A 35 -5.60 16.56 -1.97
CA SER A 35 -6.13 16.93 -3.28
C SER A 35 -7.36 17.83 -3.09
N ASN A 36 -7.55 18.80 -3.99
CA ASN A 36 -8.61 19.80 -3.85
C ASN A 36 -10.01 19.18 -3.84
N ASP A 37 -10.90 19.79 -3.07
CA ASP A 37 -12.33 19.93 -3.29
C ASP A 37 -13.29 18.87 -2.75
N ALA A 38 -12.88 17.87 -2.01
CA ALA A 38 -13.84 16.92 -1.45
C ALA A 38 -13.61 16.67 0.05
N VAL A 39 -14.69 16.45 0.76
CA VAL A 39 -14.71 16.05 2.18
C VAL A 39 -13.89 14.77 2.43
N SER A 40 -13.65 13.98 1.38
CA SER A 40 -12.87 12.74 1.38
C SER A 40 -11.59 12.81 0.56
N SER A 41 -10.98 13.98 0.43
CA SER A 41 -9.75 14.16 -0.35
C SER A 41 -8.61 13.30 0.17
N PRO A 42 -7.97 12.48 -0.68
CA PRO A 42 -6.84 11.67 -0.26
C PRO A 42 -5.63 12.53 0.09
N LEU A 43 -4.81 12.05 1.02
CA LEU A 43 -3.57 12.69 1.43
C LEU A 43 -2.59 12.73 0.25
N TYR A 44 -2.31 13.93 -0.23
CA TYR A 44 -1.41 14.15 -1.37
C TYR A 44 0.05 14.26 -0.96
N GLY A 45 0.33 14.87 0.19
CA GLY A 45 1.69 15.07 0.69
C GLY A 45 1.73 15.21 2.19
N TYR A 46 2.86 14.82 2.76
CA TYR A 46 3.10 14.82 4.19
C TYR A 46 4.52 15.29 4.47
N LYS A 47 4.69 16.23 5.39
CA LYS A 47 5.99 16.69 5.87
C LYS A 47 6.01 16.60 7.40
N ARG A 48 6.99 15.88 7.91
CA ARG A 48 7.28 15.78 9.35
C ARG A 48 8.60 16.49 9.65
N ILE A 49 8.62 17.34 10.66
CA ILE A 49 9.80 18.07 11.13
C ILE A 49 10.02 17.67 12.58
N TYR A 50 11.23 17.21 12.90
CA TYR A 50 11.65 16.84 14.24
C TYR A 50 13.11 17.23 14.44
N ASN A 51 13.41 18.04 15.50
CA ASN A 51 14.77 18.49 15.81
C ASN A 51 15.55 19.07 14.60
N ASN A 52 14.95 19.92 13.79
CA ASN A 52 15.48 20.49 12.54
C ASN A 52 15.62 19.49 11.38
N ASP A 53 15.48 18.19 11.59
CA ASP A 53 15.38 17.23 10.50
C ASP A 53 13.98 17.23 9.92
N SER A 54 13.87 17.04 8.63
CA SER A 54 12.56 16.94 7.97
C SER A 54 12.48 15.73 7.03
N THR A 55 11.34 15.06 7.08
CA THR A 55 11.00 14.01 6.11
C THR A 55 9.81 14.49 5.29
N MET A 56 9.91 14.40 3.97
CA MET A 56 8.81 14.71 3.07
C MET A 56 8.35 13.43 2.38
N THR A 57 7.04 13.22 2.37
CA THR A 57 6.40 12.12 1.65
C THR A 57 5.41 12.68 0.66
N ALA A 58 5.41 12.16 -0.56
CA ALA A 58 4.40 12.42 -1.57
C ALA A 58 3.63 11.13 -1.85
N CYS A 59 2.32 11.26 -2.07
CA CYS A 59 1.45 10.14 -2.38
C CYS A 59 0.70 10.42 -3.67
N SER A 60 0.61 9.42 -4.55
CA SER A 60 -0.26 9.45 -5.72
C SER A 60 -1.41 8.46 -5.55
N TYR A 61 -2.52 8.75 -6.22
CA TYR A 61 -3.76 7.98 -6.09
C TYR A 61 -4.42 7.78 -7.46
N SER A 62 -5.19 6.71 -7.57
CA SER A 62 -6.22 6.54 -8.61
C SER A 62 -7.57 6.54 -7.92
N GLY A 63 -8.32 7.65 -8.04
CA GLY A 63 -9.47 7.90 -7.18
C GLY A 63 -9.05 7.98 -5.71
N GLN A 64 -9.58 7.10 -4.88
CA GLN A 64 -9.23 6.99 -3.45
C GLN A 64 -8.18 5.91 -3.16
N LYS A 65 -7.72 5.17 -4.18
CA LYS A 65 -6.76 4.08 -4.01
C LYS A 65 -5.33 4.61 -4.08
N PRO A 66 -4.48 4.38 -3.07
CA PRO A 66 -3.08 4.78 -3.12
C PRO A 66 -2.34 3.99 -4.21
N LEU A 67 -1.59 4.69 -5.06
CA LEU A 67 -0.73 4.08 -6.07
C LEU A 67 0.72 4.04 -5.59
N ILE A 68 1.28 5.20 -5.31
CA ILE A 68 2.69 5.33 -4.96
C ILE A 68 2.80 6.21 -3.71
N ALA A 69 3.63 5.79 -2.77
CA ALA A 69 4.13 6.63 -1.69
C ALA A 69 5.65 6.76 -1.84
N SER A 70 6.13 8.00 -1.96
CA SER A 70 7.54 8.33 -2.20
C SER A 70 8.07 9.18 -1.06
N THR A 71 9.35 9.04 -0.73
CA THR A 71 10.05 9.85 0.27
C THR A 71 11.12 10.67 -0.40
N TRP A 72 11.24 11.95 -0.03
CA TRP A 72 12.30 12.82 -0.53
C TRP A 72 13.67 12.36 -0.04
N ASN A 73 14.62 12.24 -0.97
CA ASN A 73 16.00 11.93 -0.69
C ASN A 73 16.87 13.16 -0.98
N ASP A 74 17.43 13.77 0.07
CA ASP A 74 18.24 14.98 -0.03
C ASP A 74 19.53 14.78 -0.83
N LYS A 75 20.11 13.57 -0.80
CA LYS A 75 21.34 13.27 -1.54
C LYS A 75 21.11 13.19 -3.04
N LEU A 76 19.97 12.64 -3.43
CA LEU A 76 19.60 12.47 -4.84
C LEU A 76 18.82 13.69 -5.38
N GLN A 77 18.37 14.59 -4.51
CA GLN A 77 17.47 15.71 -4.85
C GLN A 77 16.23 15.24 -5.62
N ALA A 78 15.67 14.09 -5.22
CA ALA A 78 14.55 13.44 -5.88
C ALA A 78 13.68 12.67 -4.87
N TYR A 79 12.45 12.40 -5.27
CA TYR A 79 11.60 11.43 -4.57
C TYR A 79 11.98 10.02 -4.95
N GLU A 80 12.08 9.15 -3.97
CA GLU A 80 12.25 7.70 -4.12
C GLU A 80 10.96 6.99 -3.74
N ASP A 81 10.48 6.12 -4.61
CA ASP A 81 9.29 5.34 -4.39
C ASP A 81 9.54 4.31 -3.29
N ARG A 82 8.73 4.37 -2.23
CA ARG A 82 8.81 3.47 -1.08
C ARG A 82 7.76 2.37 -1.13
N LEU A 83 6.56 2.71 -1.58
CA LEU A 83 5.46 1.78 -1.76
C LEU A 83 4.83 2.00 -3.12
N CYS A 84 4.72 0.94 -3.92
CA CYS A 84 3.95 0.94 -5.16
C CYS A 84 2.88 -0.14 -5.08
N HIS A 85 1.63 0.23 -5.31
CA HIS A 85 0.48 -0.66 -5.27
C HIS A 85 -0.05 -0.92 -6.68
N THR A 86 -0.44 -2.14 -6.94
CA THR A 86 -1.26 -2.50 -8.11
C THR A 86 -2.57 -3.10 -7.65
N TYR A 87 -3.57 -3.02 -8.50
CA TYR A 87 -4.93 -3.46 -8.18
C TYR A 87 -5.46 -4.36 -9.29
N ASP A 88 -6.33 -5.29 -8.91
CA ASP A 88 -7.14 -6.07 -9.86
C ASP A 88 -8.32 -5.24 -10.40
N SER A 89 -9.11 -5.84 -11.29
CA SER A 89 -10.29 -5.21 -11.90
C SER A 89 -11.38 -4.88 -10.88
N TYR A 90 -11.42 -5.55 -9.74
CA TYR A 90 -12.37 -5.32 -8.65
C TYR A 90 -11.89 -4.27 -7.66
N GLY A 91 -10.61 -3.89 -7.76
CA GLY A 91 -10.01 -2.88 -6.92
C GLY A 91 -9.36 -3.41 -5.65
N ASN A 92 -9.15 -4.69 -5.55
CA ASN A 92 -8.36 -5.32 -4.50
C ASN A 92 -6.86 -5.18 -4.82
N VAL A 93 -6.04 -5.05 -3.82
CA VAL A 93 -4.57 -4.99 -4.00
C VAL A 93 -4.09 -6.32 -4.58
N SER A 94 -3.52 -6.28 -5.78
CA SER A 94 -2.90 -7.44 -6.43
C SER A 94 -1.42 -7.58 -6.07
N SER A 95 -0.69 -6.45 -5.98
CA SER A 95 0.67 -6.47 -5.46
C SER A 95 1.06 -5.17 -4.77
N VAL A 96 2.06 -5.27 -3.90
CA VAL A 96 2.75 -4.15 -3.28
C VAL A 96 4.25 -4.35 -3.47
N THR A 97 4.94 -3.33 -3.98
CA THR A 97 6.40 -3.29 -4.01
C THR A 97 6.89 -2.32 -2.94
N THR A 98 7.82 -2.77 -2.11
CA THR A 98 8.44 -1.95 -1.06
C THR A 98 9.89 -1.67 -1.42
N ASP A 99 10.28 -0.38 -1.41
CA ASP A 99 11.64 0.10 -1.72
C ASP A 99 12.20 -0.44 -3.06
N GLY A 100 11.33 -0.73 -4.03
CA GLY A 100 11.69 -1.29 -5.33
C GLY A 100 12.34 -2.68 -5.29
N ARG A 101 12.30 -3.36 -4.14
CA ARG A 101 13.04 -4.62 -3.92
C ARG A 101 12.18 -5.75 -3.38
N THR A 102 11.32 -5.47 -2.42
CA THR A 102 10.47 -6.48 -1.81
C THR A 102 9.10 -6.45 -2.46
N TYR A 103 8.71 -7.57 -3.04
CA TYR A 103 7.43 -7.75 -3.70
C TYR A 103 6.51 -8.58 -2.82
N THR A 104 5.27 -8.15 -2.69
CA THR A 104 4.22 -8.92 -2.02
C THR A 104 3.02 -8.99 -2.95
N CYS A 105 2.58 -10.20 -3.27
CA CYS A 105 1.43 -10.46 -4.11
C CYS A 105 0.28 -11.03 -3.31
N TYR A 106 -0.93 -10.78 -3.75
CA TYR A 106 -2.16 -11.28 -3.13
C TYR A 106 -3.03 -11.97 -4.17
N LEU A 107 -3.66 -13.07 -3.76
CA LEU A 107 -4.72 -13.73 -4.50
C LEU A 107 -6.01 -13.63 -3.68
N TRP A 108 -7.10 -13.30 -4.36
CA TRP A 108 -8.40 -13.06 -3.75
C TRP A 108 -9.41 -14.10 -4.20
N SER A 109 -10.42 -14.38 -3.38
CA SER A 109 -11.54 -15.26 -3.69
C SER A 109 -12.78 -14.87 -2.86
N TYR A 110 -13.74 -15.78 -2.72
CA TYR A 110 -14.99 -15.56 -2.03
C TYR A 110 -15.73 -14.33 -2.58
N CYS A 111 -15.97 -14.34 -3.90
CA CYS A 111 -16.56 -13.19 -4.62
C CYS A 111 -15.74 -11.92 -4.45
N ASN A 112 -14.40 -12.01 -4.51
CA ASN A 112 -13.43 -10.92 -4.36
C ASN A 112 -13.44 -10.22 -2.99
N GLN A 113 -13.94 -10.87 -1.94
CA GLN A 113 -14.08 -10.27 -0.63
C GLN A 113 -12.89 -10.55 0.31
N TYR A 114 -12.20 -11.69 0.14
CA TYR A 114 -11.15 -12.11 1.06
C TYR A 114 -9.88 -12.51 0.34
N PRO A 115 -8.71 -12.08 0.85
CA PRO A 115 -7.44 -12.61 0.38
C PRO A 115 -7.29 -14.07 0.84
N ILE A 116 -6.98 -14.95 -0.08
CA ILE A 116 -6.77 -16.39 0.19
C ILE A 116 -5.30 -16.77 0.19
N ALA A 117 -4.44 -15.94 -0.40
CA ALA A 117 -3.00 -16.13 -0.34
C ALA A 117 -2.26 -14.79 -0.34
N LYS A 118 -1.14 -14.76 0.39
CA LYS A 118 -0.12 -13.73 0.39
C LYS A 118 1.22 -14.37 0.06
N ILE A 119 1.88 -13.88 -0.97
CA ILE A 119 3.16 -14.40 -1.44
C ILE A 119 4.19 -13.27 -1.42
N VAL A 120 5.29 -13.46 -0.68
CA VAL A 120 6.34 -12.46 -0.50
C VAL A 120 7.60 -12.87 -1.27
N ASN A 121 8.37 -11.91 -1.75
CA ASN A 121 9.59 -12.06 -2.55
C ASN A 121 9.36 -12.64 -3.96
N VAL A 122 8.23 -12.35 -4.57
CA VAL A 122 7.95 -12.72 -5.95
C VAL A 122 7.19 -11.61 -6.66
N THR A 123 7.53 -11.31 -7.91
CA THR A 123 6.75 -10.39 -8.74
C THR A 123 5.45 -11.05 -9.18
N TYR A 124 4.44 -10.25 -9.49
CA TYR A 124 3.13 -10.76 -9.90
C TYR A 124 3.21 -11.64 -11.17
N ASP A 125 4.03 -11.25 -12.14
CA ASP A 125 4.22 -12.03 -13.38
C ASP A 125 4.95 -13.36 -13.11
N ALA A 126 5.96 -13.37 -12.23
CA ALA A 126 6.65 -14.60 -11.85
C ALA A 126 5.73 -15.53 -11.04
N LEU A 127 4.86 -15.01 -10.21
CA LEU A 127 3.82 -15.76 -9.52
C LEU A 127 2.90 -16.47 -10.51
N LEU A 128 2.33 -15.74 -11.48
CA LEU A 128 1.44 -16.31 -12.48
C LEU A 128 2.16 -17.36 -13.33
N SER A 129 3.39 -17.10 -13.75
CA SER A 129 4.22 -18.07 -14.49
C SER A 129 4.46 -19.35 -13.69
N ALA A 130 4.78 -19.26 -12.40
CA ALA A 130 4.99 -20.42 -11.53
C ALA A 130 3.70 -21.25 -11.34
N LEU A 131 2.55 -20.58 -11.30
CA LEU A 131 1.24 -21.26 -11.27
C LEU A 131 0.89 -21.90 -12.63
N GLY A 132 1.49 -21.45 -13.74
CA GLY A 132 1.05 -21.78 -15.09
C GLY A 132 -0.33 -21.18 -15.42
N LYS A 133 -0.61 -20.03 -14.87
CA LYS A 133 -1.90 -19.34 -14.94
C LYS A 133 -1.73 -17.94 -15.49
N ASP A 134 -2.84 -17.33 -15.87
CA ASP A 134 -2.92 -15.98 -16.40
C ASP A 134 -3.87 -15.07 -15.58
N LYS A 135 -4.03 -13.84 -16.02
CA LYS A 135 -4.93 -12.88 -15.35
C LYS A 135 -6.40 -13.31 -15.39
N ALA A 136 -6.82 -14.02 -16.45
CA ALA A 136 -8.17 -14.51 -16.56
C ALA A 136 -8.48 -15.57 -15.48
N TRP A 137 -7.50 -16.43 -15.17
CA TRP A 137 -7.64 -17.37 -14.06
C TRP A 137 -7.76 -16.64 -12.71
N VAL A 138 -7.00 -15.54 -12.49
CA VAL A 138 -7.12 -14.75 -11.25
C VAL A 138 -8.52 -14.16 -11.11
N GLU A 139 -9.11 -13.66 -12.19
CA GLU A 139 -10.50 -13.16 -12.18
C GLU A 139 -11.50 -14.26 -11.86
N GLN A 140 -11.32 -15.46 -12.44
CA GLN A 140 -12.16 -16.62 -12.12
C GLN A 140 -12.02 -17.03 -10.66
N LEU A 141 -10.77 -17.10 -10.14
CA LEU A 141 -10.48 -17.41 -8.73
C LEU A 141 -11.16 -16.40 -7.80
N GLY A 142 -11.06 -15.12 -8.13
CA GLY A 142 -11.70 -14.04 -7.37
C GLY A 142 -13.21 -14.21 -7.26
N ASN A 143 -13.85 -14.63 -8.33
CA ASN A 143 -15.31 -14.80 -8.40
C ASN A 143 -15.84 -16.10 -7.77
N MET A 144 -14.97 -17.03 -7.38
CA MET A 144 -15.38 -18.26 -6.70
C MET A 144 -16.02 -17.95 -5.34
N THR A 145 -17.04 -18.71 -4.98
CA THR A 145 -17.65 -18.70 -3.64
C THR A 145 -16.81 -19.48 -2.63
N SER A 146 -15.98 -20.42 -3.11
CA SER A 146 -14.96 -21.12 -2.34
C SER A 146 -13.77 -21.45 -3.24
N PRO A 147 -12.52 -21.21 -2.79
CA PRO A 147 -11.32 -21.53 -3.54
C PRO A 147 -10.81 -22.97 -3.37
N ASP A 148 -11.57 -23.87 -2.73
CA ASP A 148 -11.12 -25.19 -2.30
C ASP A 148 -10.45 -26.00 -3.43
N THR A 149 -11.00 -25.95 -4.65
CA THR A 149 -10.48 -26.65 -5.81
C THR A 149 -9.15 -26.11 -6.32
N GLU A 150 -8.80 -24.88 -6.01
CA GLU A 150 -7.56 -24.22 -6.44
C GLU A 150 -6.49 -24.17 -5.35
N MET A 151 -6.83 -24.50 -4.11
CA MET A 151 -5.90 -24.41 -2.98
C MET A 151 -4.70 -25.32 -3.13
N GLU A 152 -4.82 -26.51 -3.74
CA GLU A 152 -3.68 -27.40 -4.03
C GLU A 152 -2.71 -26.75 -5.02
N THR A 153 -3.25 -26.14 -6.08
CA THR A 153 -2.48 -25.37 -7.07
C THR A 153 -1.72 -24.22 -6.40
N ILE A 154 -2.37 -23.45 -5.56
CA ILE A 154 -1.77 -22.34 -4.82
C ILE A 154 -0.69 -22.85 -3.86
N ASN A 155 -0.96 -23.91 -3.11
CA ASN A 155 -0.01 -24.51 -2.19
C ASN A 155 1.24 -25.08 -2.87
N SER A 156 1.15 -25.50 -4.15
CA SER A 156 2.30 -25.94 -4.93
C SER A 156 3.38 -24.88 -5.11
N LEU A 157 3.03 -23.59 -4.92
CA LEU A 157 4.00 -22.48 -4.95
C LEU A 157 5.13 -22.64 -3.95
N ARG A 158 4.90 -23.28 -2.79
CA ARG A 158 5.95 -23.56 -1.79
C ARG A 158 7.10 -24.39 -2.33
N GLN A 159 6.81 -25.26 -3.33
CA GLN A 159 7.84 -26.07 -3.99
C GLN A 159 8.38 -25.38 -5.24
N LYS A 160 7.54 -24.67 -5.99
CA LYS A 160 7.93 -24.01 -7.24
C LYS A 160 8.73 -22.73 -7.05
N LEU A 161 8.55 -22.05 -5.90
CA LEU A 161 9.17 -20.78 -5.56
C LEU A 161 9.87 -20.89 -4.18
N PRO A 162 11.01 -21.58 -4.08
CA PRO A 162 11.67 -21.86 -2.80
C PRO A 162 12.16 -20.58 -2.08
N GLU A 163 12.41 -19.50 -2.82
CA GLU A 163 12.82 -18.20 -2.28
C GLU A 163 11.64 -17.33 -1.82
N ALA A 164 10.41 -17.72 -2.14
CA ALA A 164 9.22 -16.99 -1.76
C ALA A 164 8.63 -17.52 -0.44
N GLN A 165 8.01 -16.61 0.31
CA GLN A 165 7.22 -16.99 1.47
C GLN A 165 5.75 -17.04 1.06
N VAL A 166 5.13 -18.21 1.18
CA VAL A 166 3.74 -18.46 0.77
C VAL A 166 2.86 -18.67 2.00
N TYR A 167 1.94 -17.74 2.21
CA TYR A 167 0.91 -17.81 3.24
C TYR A 167 -0.43 -18.05 2.55
N THR A 168 -1.18 -19.03 3.01
CA THR A 168 -2.54 -19.33 2.55
C THR A 168 -3.51 -19.21 3.71
N TYR A 169 -4.70 -18.70 3.43
CA TYR A 169 -5.78 -18.49 4.39
C TYR A 169 -6.98 -19.34 3.97
N THR A 170 -7.58 -20.03 4.93
CA THR A 170 -8.78 -20.86 4.77
C THR A 170 -9.85 -20.40 5.73
#